data_5ada69f6297d2b9e02edb7176095dad5
#
_entry.id   5ada69f6297d2b9e02edb7176095dad5
#
_cell.length_a   1.000
_cell.length_b   1.000
_cell.length_c   1.000
_cell.angle_alpha   90.00
_cell.angle_beta   90.00
_cell.angle_gamma   90.00
#
_symmetry.space_group_name_H-M   'P 1'
#
loop_
_entity.id
_entity.type
_entity.pdbx_description
1 polymer ?
#
loop_
_entity_poly.entity_id
_entity_poly.type
_entity_poly.pdbx_seq_one_letter_code
_entity_poly.pdbx_strand_id
1 'polypeptide(L)'
;LPDTTGLPDELLIQRCQRFQYDQALRTSGAHLVEAGDADGCTDEQLEAAISERTAALVYVVYPPLGHRGRSVGQMVEIAHRHDLPLIVDAASALPPLRHLRHWTDLGADLVIFSGGKGVRGPAGTGFILGRPDLIAAASANSAPNTAIGRVCKVGKEEIVGLVTALELFLDHDHAAEWQRHLAE
;
A
#
# COMPACT_ATOMS: atom_id res chain seq x y z
N LEU A 1 3.06 -2.43 19.71
CA LEU A 1 3.37 -3.31 18.59
C LEU A 1 4.81 -3.82 18.70
N PRO A 2 5.09 -5.07 18.36
CA PRO A 2 4.23 -6.00 17.64
C PRO A 2 3.22 -6.79 18.51
N ASP A 3 3.14 -6.56 19.83
CA ASP A 3 2.09 -7.14 20.65
C ASP A 3 0.76 -6.45 20.34
N THR A 4 -0.21 -7.20 19.82
CA THR A 4 -1.54 -6.74 19.40
C THR A 4 -2.63 -7.17 20.35
N THR A 5 -2.28 -7.69 21.54
CA THR A 5 -3.24 -8.16 22.56
C THR A 5 -4.28 -7.08 22.86
N GLY A 6 -5.56 -7.40 22.62
CA GLY A 6 -6.69 -6.50 22.86
C GLY A 6 -6.94 -5.45 21.76
N LEU A 7 -6.24 -5.55 20.62
CA LEU A 7 -6.44 -4.69 19.46
C LEU A 7 -6.98 -5.52 18.28
N PRO A 8 -7.76 -4.91 17.37
CA PRO A 8 -7.96 -5.48 16.05
C PRO A 8 -6.61 -5.66 15.35
N ASP A 9 -6.32 -6.85 14.86
CA ASP A 9 -5.00 -7.22 14.36
C ASP A 9 -5.04 -8.08 13.09
N GLU A 10 -6.22 -8.25 12.50
CA GLU A 10 -6.37 -8.97 11.25
C GLU A 10 -6.34 -8.01 10.06
N LEU A 11 -5.50 -8.34 9.08
CA LEU A 11 -5.48 -7.69 7.77
C LEU A 11 -6.10 -8.64 6.74
N LEU A 12 -7.26 -8.26 6.20
CA LEU A 12 -7.97 -9.06 5.21
C LEU A 12 -7.41 -8.79 3.81
N ILE A 13 -6.94 -9.85 3.16
CA ILE A 13 -6.39 -9.81 1.80
C ILE A 13 -7.05 -10.87 0.91
N GLN A 14 -7.26 -10.57 -0.35
CA GLN A 14 -7.68 -11.56 -1.33
C GLN A 14 -6.55 -12.59 -1.54
N ARG A 15 -6.86 -13.88 -1.48
CA ARG A 15 -5.84 -14.94 -1.64
C ARG A 15 -5.09 -14.84 -2.97
N CYS A 16 -5.77 -14.46 -4.04
CA CYS A 16 -5.17 -14.23 -5.36
C CYS A 16 -4.16 -13.07 -5.40
N GLN A 17 -4.09 -12.24 -4.36
CA GLN A 17 -3.14 -11.13 -4.23
C GLN A 17 -1.98 -11.41 -3.24
N ARG A 18 -1.93 -12.62 -2.66
CA ARG A 18 -0.81 -13.04 -1.81
C ARG A 18 0.49 -13.11 -2.62
N PHE A 19 1.58 -12.59 -2.06
CA PHE A 19 2.87 -12.52 -2.73
C PHE A 19 4.04 -12.51 -1.73
N GLN A 20 5.27 -12.51 -2.26
CA GLN A 20 6.49 -12.71 -1.46
C GLN A 20 6.77 -11.63 -0.40
N TYR A 21 6.15 -10.46 -0.48
CA TYR A 21 6.34 -9.36 0.48
C TYR A 21 5.31 -9.33 1.61
N ASP A 22 4.46 -10.33 1.74
CA ASP A 22 3.47 -10.46 2.84
C ASP A 22 4.09 -10.33 4.23
N GLN A 23 5.37 -10.69 4.37
CA GLN A 23 6.09 -10.56 5.63
C GLN A 23 6.13 -9.11 6.14
N ALA A 24 6.18 -8.12 5.25
CA ALA A 24 6.17 -6.71 5.64
C ALA A 24 4.87 -6.34 6.39
N LEU A 25 3.73 -6.88 5.97
CA LEU A 25 2.44 -6.69 6.66
C LEU A 25 2.43 -7.31 8.05
N ARG A 26 3.02 -8.50 8.20
CA ARG A 26 3.07 -9.24 9.48
C ARG A 26 4.04 -8.65 10.49
N THR A 27 5.02 -7.88 10.06
CA THR A 27 6.03 -7.29 10.95
C THR A 27 5.41 -6.38 12.03
N SER A 28 4.25 -5.79 11.75
CA SER A 28 3.48 -5.00 12.72
C SER A 28 2.86 -5.82 13.87
N GLY A 29 2.87 -7.14 13.77
CA GLY A 29 2.12 -8.06 14.64
C GLY A 29 0.77 -8.50 14.06
N ALA A 30 0.42 -7.98 12.88
CA ALA A 30 -0.85 -8.30 12.25
C ALA A 30 -0.89 -9.72 11.69
N HIS A 31 -2.07 -10.31 11.70
CA HIS A 31 -2.39 -11.59 11.10
C HIS A 31 -3.06 -11.40 9.74
N LEU A 32 -2.57 -12.10 8.70
CA LEU A 32 -3.23 -12.06 7.39
C LEU A 32 -4.37 -13.07 7.37
N VAL A 33 -5.58 -12.58 7.10
CA VAL A 33 -6.78 -13.37 6.83
C VAL A 33 -7.02 -13.37 5.33
N GLU A 34 -7.24 -14.54 4.75
CA GLU A 34 -7.43 -14.71 3.32
C GLU A 34 -8.91 -14.87 2.97
N ALA A 35 -9.37 -14.16 1.93
CA ALA A 35 -10.66 -14.38 1.32
C ALA A 35 -10.53 -14.86 -0.13
N GLY A 36 -11.43 -15.75 -0.55
CA GLY A 36 -11.40 -16.34 -1.89
C GLY A 36 -10.34 -17.41 -2.07
N ASP A 37 -9.92 -17.61 -3.31
CA ASP A 37 -8.92 -18.59 -3.70
C ASP A 37 -7.85 -17.98 -4.63
N ALA A 38 -7.02 -18.83 -5.27
CA ALA A 38 -5.95 -18.38 -6.15
C ALA A 38 -6.47 -17.75 -7.47
N ASP A 39 -7.70 -18.06 -7.86
CA ASP A 39 -8.30 -17.63 -9.12
C ASP A 39 -9.14 -16.38 -8.96
N GLY A 40 -9.60 -16.07 -7.73
CA GLY A 40 -10.38 -14.87 -7.46
C GLY A 40 -11.01 -14.81 -6.07
N CYS A 41 -11.87 -13.81 -5.91
CA CYS A 41 -12.61 -13.57 -4.68
C CYS A 41 -13.96 -12.93 -5.00
N THR A 42 -15.04 -13.35 -4.32
CA THR A 42 -16.36 -12.72 -4.42
C THR A 42 -16.61 -11.74 -3.27
N ASP A 43 -17.64 -10.89 -3.39
CA ASP A 43 -18.03 -9.96 -2.33
C ASP A 43 -18.45 -10.74 -1.07
N GLU A 44 -19.22 -11.81 -1.25
CA GLU A 44 -19.69 -12.65 -0.14
C GLU A 44 -18.53 -13.32 0.60
N GLN A 45 -17.47 -13.72 -0.11
CA GLN A 45 -16.28 -14.30 0.52
C GLN A 45 -15.50 -13.26 1.33
N LEU A 46 -15.41 -12.01 0.84
CA LEU A 46 -14.80 -10.91 1.58
C LEU A 46 -15.63 -10.55 2.82
N GLU A 47 -16.94 -10.37 2.65
CA GLU A 47 -17.84 -10.04 3.75
C GLU A 47 -17.80 -11.11 4.86
N ALA A 48 -17.80 -12.39 4.48
CA ALA A 48 -17.75 -13.51 5.43
C ALA A 48 -16.41 -13.61 6.19
N ALA A 49 -15.35 -13.03 5.66
CA ALA A 49 -14.03 -13.05 6.27
C ALA A 49 -13.78 -11.85 7.21
N ILE A 50 -14.65 -10.83 7.20
CA ILE A 50 -14.59 -9.70 8.11
C ILE A 50 -15.04 -10.13 9.51
N SER A 51 -14.30 -9.77 10.54
CA SER A 51 -14.55 -10.05 11.94
C SER A 51 -14.35 -8.79 12.80
N GLU A 52 -14.71 -8.87 14.07
CA GLU A 52 -14.39 -7.80 15.06
C GLU A 52 -12.88 -7.56 15.24
N ARG A 53 -12.06 -8.51 14.79
CA ARG A 53 -10.60 -8.40 14.81
C ARG A 53 -10.03 -7.78 13.53
N THR A 54 -10.82 -7.59 12.50
CA THR A 54 -10.35 -6.98 11.25
C THR A 54 -9.99 -5.52 11.48
N ALA A 55 -8.71 -5.17 11.24
CA ALA A 55 -8.20 -3.82 11.40
C ALA A 55 -8.21 -3.04 10.07
N ALA A 56 -8.02 -3.72 8.96
CA ALA A 56 -8.00 -3.12 7.62
C ALA A 56 -8.18 -4.19 6.52
N LEU A 57 -8.60 -3.75 5.34
CA LEU A 57 -8.45 -4.51 4.11
C LEU A 57 -7.15 -4.10 3.41
N VAL A 58 -6.53 -5.04 2.70
CA VAL A 58 -5.28 -4.79 1.95
C VAL A 58 -5.47 -5.15 0.48
N TYR A 59 -5.00 -4.29 -0.40
CA TYR A 59 -4.93 -4.51 -1.85
C TYR A 59 -3.50 -4.33 -2.35
N VAL A 60 -3.04 -5.24 -3.23
CA VAL A 60 -1.69 -5.19 -3.80
C VAL A 60 -1.75 -4.89 -5.29
N VAL A 61 -1.19 -3.76 -5.69
CA VAL A 61 -1.03 -3.36 -7.10
C VAL A 61 0.30 -3.91 -7.60
N TYR A 62 0.27 -5.13 -8.11
CA TYR A 62 1.46 -5.79 -8.65
C TYR A 62 1.13 -6.48 -9.98
N PRO A 63 1.60 -5.95 -11.13
CA PRO A 63 1.21 -6.44 -12.45
C PRO A 63 1.31 -7.95 -12.66
N PRO A 64 2.33 -8.67 -12.15
CA PRO A 64 2.41 -10.12 -12.27
C PRO A 64 1.26 -10.90 -11.62
N LEU A 65 0.53 -10.31 -10.64
CA LEU A 65 -0.65 -10.94 -10.05
C LEU A 65 -1.88 -10.88 -10.99
N GLY A 66 -1.84 -10.01 -12.01
CA GLY A 66 -2.97 -9.78 -12.92
C GLY A 66 -4.15 -9.08 -12.23
N HIS A 67 -5.29 -9.10 -12.89
CA HIS A 67 -6.55 -8.50 -12.42
C HIS A 67 -7.53 -9.58 -11.93
N ARG A 68 -7.08 -10.39 -10.96
CA ARG A 68 -7.91 -11.42 -10.35
C ARG A 68 -8.60 -10.88 -9.10
N GLY A 69 -9.79 -11.39 -8.82
CA GLY A 69 -10.57 -10.98 -7.66
C GLY A 69 -11.23 -9.61 -7.82
N ARG A 70 -11.51 -8.96 -6.70
CA ARG A 70 -12.17 -7.66 -6.65
C ARG A 70 -11.20 -6.53 -6.97
N SER A 71 -11.70 -5.52 -7.67
CA SER A 71 -10.95 -4.29 -7.95
C SER A 71 -10.78 -3.43 -6.70
N VAL A 72 -9.89 -2.43 -6.76
CA VAL A 72 -9.73 -1.46 -5.65
C VAL A 72 -11.04 -0.78 -5.30
N GLY A 73 -11.83 -0.31 -6.29
CA GLY A 73 -13.11 0.34 -6.04
C GLY A 73 -14.09 -0.57 -5.29
N GLN A 74 -14.21 -1.85 -5.69
CA GLN A 74 -15.05 -2.82 -4.99
C GLN A 74 -14.55 -3.10 -3.56
N MET A 75 -13.23 -3.18 -3.37
CA MET A 75 -12.64 -3.34 -2.03
C MET A 75 -12.89 -2.12 -1.14
N VAL A 76 -12.85 -0.89 -1.70
CA VAL A 76 -13.21 0.35 -0.99
C VAL A 76 -14.67 0.28 -0.53
N GLU A 77 -15.60 -0.07 -1.43
CA GLU A 77 -17.02 -0.17 -1.10
C GLU A 77 -17.27 -1.17 0.05
N ILE A 78 -16.61 -2.33 0.01
CA ILE A 78 -16.73 -3.34 1.07
C ILE A 78 -16.13 -2.82 2.38
N ALA A 79 -14.89 -2.31 2.35
CA ALA A 79 -14.21 -1.80 3.54
C ALA A 79 -15.05 -0.70 4.23
N HIS A 80 -15.53 0.27 3.47
CA HIS A 80 -16.27 1.40 4.02
C HIS A 80 -17.67 1.03 4.55
N ARG A 81 -18.31 -0.02 4.02
CA ARG A 81 -19.55 -0.55 4.62
C ARG A 81 -19.36 -1.08 6.03
N HIS A 82 -18.15 -1.48 6.37
CA HIS A 82 -17.77 -2.02 7.69
C HIS A 82 -16.93 -1.02 8.52
N ASP A 83 -16.89 0.26 8.14
CA ASP A 83 -16.07 1.29 8.79
C ASP A 83 -14.56 0.94 8.87
N LEU A 84 -14.07 0.11 7.95
CA LEU A 84 -12.68 -0.33 7.87
C LEU A 84 -11.91 0.45 6.81
N PRO A 85 -10.61 0.74 7.02
CA PRO A 85 -9.79 1.34 6.00
C PRO A 85 -9.32 0.33 4.95
N LEU A 86 -9.16 0.79 3.69
CA LEU A 86 -8.43 0.07 2.66
C LEU A 86 -7.01 0.60 2.52
N ILE A 87 -6.02 -0.27 2.68
CA ILE A 87 -4.60 0.00 2.45
C ILE A 87 -4.20 -0.57 1.08
N VAL A 88 -3.63 0.26 0.21
CA VAL A 88 -3.15 -0.15 -1.11
C VAL A 88 -1.63 -0.13 -1.16
N ASP A 89 -1.01 -1.28 -1.39
CA ASP A 89 0.40 -1.37 -1.75
C ASP A 89 0.56 -1.10 -3.25
N ALA A 90 1.02 0.09 -3.59
CA ALA A 90 1.29 0.55 -4.95
C ALA A 90 2.80 0.74 -5.19
N ALA A 91 3.65 0.04 -4.44
CA ALA A 91 5.11 0.21 -4.48
C ALA A 91 5.74 0.08 -5.87
N SER A 92 5.09 -0.67 -6.79
CA SER A 92 5.58 -0.90 -8.16
C SER A 92 4.73 -0.20 -9.23
N ALA A 93 3.86 0.71 -8.85
CA ALA A 93 2.82 1.24 -9.73
C ALA A 93 3.18 2.54 -10.47
N LEU A 94 4.32 3.13 -10.18
CA LEU A 94 4.84 4.34 -10.85
C LEU A 94 5.94 3.98 -11.85
N PRO A 95 6.07 4.71 -12.99
CA PRO A 95 5.07 5.60 -13.58
C PRO A 95 3.83 4.83 -14.06
N PRO A 96 2.73 5.44 -14.55
CA PRO A 96 2.58 6.85 -14.95
C PRO A 96 2.21 7.78 -13.79
N LEU A 97 2.43 9.09 -14.00
CA LEU A 97 2.20 10.14 -12.99
C LEU A 97 0.78 10.13 -12.39
N ARG A 98 -0.25 9.87 -13.21
CA ARG A 98 -1.65 9.79 -12.74
C ARG A 98 -1.84 8.77 -11.61
N HIS A 99 -1.00 7.76 -11.49
CA HIS A 99 -1.09 6.74 -10.44
C HIS A 99 -0.79 7.28 -9.04
N LEU A 100 -0.16 8.45 -8.89
CA LEU A 100 0.00 9.08 -7.57
C LEU A 100 -1.33 9.34 -6.87
N ARG A 101 -2.38 9.65 -7.62
CA ARG A 101 -3.71 9.95 -7.06
C ARG A 101 -4.77 8.90 -7.36
N HIS A 102 -4.52 8.03 -8.31
CA HIS A 102 -5.52 7.11 -8.84
C HIS A 102 -6.27 6.32 -7.75
N TRP A 103 -5.55 5.74 -6.80
CA TRP A 103 -6.18 4.90 -5.79
C TRP A 103 -6.84 5.71 -4.66
N THR A 104 -6.26 6.85 -4.28
CA THR A 104 -6.93 7.78 -3.34
C THR A 104 -8.17 8.40 -3.96
N ASP A 105 -8.17 8.69 -5.25
CA ASP A 105 -9.35 9.19 -5.98
C ASP A 105 -10.45 8.10 -6.09
N LEU A 106 -10.09 6.82 -6.04
CA LEU A 106 -11.03 5.68 -5.92
C LEU A 106 -11.54 5.47 -4.49
N GLY A 107 -10.99 6.17 -3.49
CA GLY A 107 -11.40 6.07 -2.09
C GLY A 107 -10.49 5.23 -1.21
N ALA A 108 -9.32 4.77 -1.68
CA ALA A 108 -8.35 4.09 -0.81
C ALA A 108 -7.89 5.02 0.32
N ASP A 109 -7.86 4.53 1.54
CA ASP A 109 -7.57 5.30 2.75
C ASP A 109 -6.08 5.53 2.96
N LEU A 110 -5.24 4.56 2.58
CA LEU A 110 -3.78 4.69 2.53
C LEU A 110 -3.23 4.05 1.25
N VAL A 111 -2.27 4.71 0.62
CA VAL A 111 -1.55 4.21 -0.55
C VAL A 111 -0.06 4.32 -0.31
N ILE A 112 0.65 3.21 -0.47
CA ILE A 112 2.08 3.09 -0.18
C ILE A 112 2.86 3.02 -1.49
N PHE A 113 3.88 3.86 -1.63
CA PHE A 113 4.77 3.90 -2.78
C PHE A 113 6.23 3.67 -2.38
N SER A 114 6.98 3.03 -3.26
CA SER A 114 8.44 2.93 -3.13
C SER A 114 9.11 4.15 -3.73
N GLY A 115 10.05 4.74 -3.00
CA GLY A 115 10.90 5.83 -3.52
C GLY A 115 12.01 5.33 -4.45
N GLY A 116 12.48 4.10 -4.25
CA GLY A 116 13.62 3.54 -4.98
C GLY A 116 13.28 2.82 -6.29
N LYS A 117 11.98 2.74 -6.68
CA LYS A 117 11.55 2.11 -7.94
C LYS A 117 11.34 3.17 -9.03
N GLY A 118 10.14 3.30 -9.57
CA GLY A 118 9.85 4.23 -10.66
C GLY A 118 10.10 5.70 -10.37
N VAL A 119 10.10 6.11 -9.11
CA VAL A 119 10.48 7.48 -8.69
C VAL A 119 12.01 7.72 -8.81
N ARG A 120 12.82 6.63 -8.80
CA ARG A 120 14.30 6.70 -8.93
C ARG A 120 15.00 7.46 -7.79
N GLY A 121 14.39 7.51 -6.62
CA GLY A 121 15.01 8.02 -5.40
C GLY A 121 15.84 6.96 -4.69
N PRO A 122 16.34 7.24 -3.47
CA PRO A 122 17.12 6.27 -2.69
C PRO A 122 16.33 4.99 -2.42
N ALA A 123 16.98 3.84 -2.57
CA ALA A 123 16.34 2.52 -2.55
C ALA A 123 15.64 2.19 -1.21
N GLY A 124 16.17 2.71 -0.08
CA GLY A 124 15.61 2.50 1.25
C GLY A 124 14.42 3.40 1.60
N THR A 125 13.90 4.18 0.64
CA THR A 125 12.83 5.14 0.88
C THR A 125 11.48 4.69 0.36
N GLY A 126 10.44 5.26 0.94
CA GLY A 126 9.06 5.16 0.50
C GLY A 126 8.23 6.33 1.04
N PHE A 127 7.03 6.46 0.55
CA PHE A 127 6.09 7.46 1.03
C PHE A 127 4.67 6.92 1.02
N ILE A 128 3.83 7.53 1.85
CA ILE A 128 2.43 7.14 2.01
C ILE A 128 1.56 8.36 1.71
N LEU A 129 0.49 8.16 0.96
CA LEU A 129 -0.57 9.14 0.72
C LEU A 129 -1.88 8.60 1.29
N GLY A 130 -2.75 9.46 1.80
CA GLY A 130 -4.07 9.04 2.27
C GLY A 130 -4.67 9.92 3.35
N ARG A 131 -5.56 9.36 4.13
CA ARG A 131 -6.32 10.04 5.18
C ARG A 131 -5.40 10.63 6.25
N PRO A 132 -5.63 11.89 6.67
CA PRO A 132 -4.75 12.56 7.64
C PRO A 132 -4.64 11.86 9.00
N ASP A 133 -5.71 11.25 9.50
CA ASP A 133 -5.72 10.52 10.77
C ASP A 133 -4.83 9.27 10.71
N LEU A 134 -4.89 8.52 9.60
CA LEU A 134 -4.06 7.34 9.38
C LEU A 134 -2.59 7.71 9.12
N ILE A 135 -2.33 8.80 8.42
CA ILE A 135 -0.98 9.36 8.25
C ILE A 135 -0.40 9.77 9.61
N ALA A 136 -1.20 10.42 10.47
CA ALA A 136 -0.78 10.77 11.81
C ALA A 136 -0.46 9.53 12.67
N ALA A 137 -1.28 8.48 12.58
CA ALA A 137 -1.04 7.21 13.26
C ALA A 137 0.25 6.53 12.74
N ALA A 138 0.48 6.49 11.42
CA ALA A 138 1.69 5.97 10.82
C ALA A 138 2.94 6.75 11.29
N SER A 139 2.85 8.09 11.34
CA SER A 139 3.93 8.96 11.83
C SER A 139 4.24 8.70 13.30
N ALA A 140 3.23 8.54 14.15
CA ALA A 140 3.41 8.23 15.57
C ALA A 140 4.12 6.88 15.79
N ASN A 141 3.94 5.93 14.88
CA ASN A 141 4.60 4.62 14.90
C ASN A 141 5.95 4.57 14.17
N SER A 142 6.39 5.66 13.55
CA SER A 142 7.63 5.78 12.79
C SER A 142 8.73 6.53 13.57
N ALA A 143 9.97 6.52 13.05
CA ALA A 143 11.03 7.37 13.57
C ALA A 143 10.63 8.86 13.47
N PRO A 144 10.98 9.71 14.48
CA PRO A 144 11.92 9.48 15.57
C PRO A 144 11.33 8.79 16.81
N ASN A 145 10.04 8.47 16.82
CA ASN A 145 9.38 7.84 17.98
C ASN A 145 9.99 6.44 18.26
N THR A 146 9.88 5.99 19.53
CA THR A 146 10.35 4.67 19.97
C THR A 146 9.30 3.59 19.77
N ALA A 147 8.65 3.60 18.61
CA ALA A 147 7.62 2.64 18.22
C ALA A 147 8.13 1.61 17.22
N ILE A 148 7.26 0.73 16.73
CA ILE A 148 7.63 -0.41 15.87
C ILE A 148 8.39 0.02 14.60
N GLY A 149 7.99 1.13 13.97
CA GLY A 149 8.63 1.66 12.77
C GLY A 149 10.00 2.32 13.01
N ARG A 150 10.47 2.39 14.27
CA ARG A 150 11.81 2.93 14.58
C ARG A 150 12.94 2.19 13.88
N VAL A 151 12.77 0.90 13.63
CA VAL A 151 13.75 0.06 12.93
C VAL A 151 13.86 0.39 11.42
N CYS A 152 12.82 1.02 10.87
CA CYS A 152 12.75 1.46 9.47
C CYS A 152 13.16 2.93 9.31
N LYS A 153 13.99 3.46 10.21
CA LYS A 153 14.42 4.85 10.17
C LYS A 153 15.15 5.16 8.85
N VAL A 154 14.63 6.17 8.16
CA VAL A 154 15.26 6.75 6.96
C VAL A 154 16.18 7.89 7.39
N GLY A 155 17.36 8.00 6.81
CA GLY A 155 18.31 9.09 7.05
C GLY A 155 17.82 10.41 6.43
N LYS A 156 18.30 11.54 6.96
CA LYS A 156 17.92 12.86 6.42
C LYS A 156 18.39 13.05 4.97
N GLU A 157 19.53 12.47 4.62
CA GLU A 157 20.10 12.48 3.27
C GLU A 157 19.18 11.73 2.29
N GLU A 158 18.63 10.61 2.72
CA GLU A 158 17.68 9.81 1.94
C GLU A 158 16.33 10.53 1.81
N ILE A 159 15.88 11.25 2.86
CA ILE A 159 14.66 12.07 2.79
C ILE A 159 14.82 13.18 1.75
N VAL A 160 15.93 13.92 1.79
CA VAL A 160 16.23 14.97 0.80
C VAL A 160 16.31 14.37 -0.61
N GLY A 161 17.00 13.22 -0.75
CA GLY A 161 17.10 12.52 -2.03
C GLY A 161 15.74 12.07 -2.57
N LEU A 162 14.83 11.59 -1.70
CA LEU A 162 13.48 11.23 -2.09
C LEU A 162 12.66 12.45 -2.52
N VAL A 163 12.71 13.56 -1.77
CA VAL A 163 11.97 14.77 -2.12
C VAL A 163 12.43 15.30 -3.48
N THR A 164 13.74 15.40 -3.70
CA THR A 164 14.31 15.82 -5.00
C THR A 164 13.88 14.87 -6.13
N ALA A 165 13.92 13.55 -5.89
CA ALA A 165 13.49 12.58 -6.89
C ALA A 165 11.99 12.72 -7.22
N LEU A 166 11.13 13.01 -6.23
CA LEU A 166 9.71 13.26 -6.45
C LEU A 166 9.48 14.55 -7.25
N GLU A 167 10.20 15.62 -6.95
CA GLU A 167 10.12 16.86 -7.74
C GLU A 167 10.49 16.62 -9.21
N LEU A 168 11.61 15.92 -9.45
CA LEU A 168 12.02 15.54 -10.81
C LEU A 168 11.01 14.60 -11.47
N PHE A 169 10.42 13.67 -10.73
CA PHE A 169 9.39 12.75 -11.24
C PHE A 169 8.11 13.50 -11.66
N LEU A 170 7.71 14.54 -10.91
CA LEU A 170 6.53 15.34 -11.23
C LEU A 170 6.70 16.15 -12.51
N ASP A 171 7.92 16.63 -12.77
CA ASP A 171 8.24 17.46 -13.94
C ASP A 171 8.63 16.64 -15.18
N HIS A 172 8.81 15.31 -15.02
CA HIS A 172 9.32 14.46 -16.10
C HIS A 172 8.22 14.09 -17.11
N ASP A 173 8.57 14.11 -18.41
CA ASP A 173 7.71 13.60 -19.49
C ASP A 173 7.84 12.07 -19.61
N HIS A 174 7.10 11.38 -18.75
CA HIS A 174 7.04 9.92 -18.72
C HIS A 174 6.50 9.30 -20.01
N ALA A 175 5.65 10.03 -20.74
CA ALA A 175 5.08 9.54 -21.99
C ALA A 175 6.15 9.52 -23.10
N ALA A 176 6.91 10.60 -23.22
CA ALA A 176 8.02 10.67 -24.17
C ALA A 176 9.12 9.65 -23.84
N GLU A 177 9.43 9.42 -22.56
CA GLU A 177 10.38 8.39 -22.15
C GLU A 177 9.89 6.99 -22.56
N TRP A 178 8.63 6.68 -22.30
CA TRP A 178 8.03 5.39 -22.67
C TRP A 178 8.08 5.15 -24.17
N GLN A 179 7.79 6.17 -25.00
CA GLN A 179 7.88 6.06 -26.45
C GLN A 179 9.32 5.80 -26.92
N ARG A 180 10.32 6.40 -26.30
CA ARG A 180 11.73 6.11 -26.61
C ARG A 180 12.09 4.65 -26.33
N HIS A 181 11.67 4.11 -25.18
CA HIS A 181 11.92 2.70 -24.84
C HIS A 181 11.22 1.69 -25.75
N LEU A 182 10.07 2.08 -26.32
CA LEU A 182 9.37 1.22 -27.29
C LEU A 182 10.03 1.22 -28.69
N ALA A 183 10.88 2.22 -28.98
CA ALA A 183 11.55 2.38 -30.27
C ALA A 183 12.95 1.72 -30.31
N GLU A 184 13.49 1.32 -29.16
CA GLU A 184 14.75 0.58 -28.98
C GLU A 184 14.51 -0.94 -29.07
#